data_5e9f5967bb7ea6bf25208d9d6a667df9
#
_entry.id   5e9f5967bb7ea6bf25208d9d6a667df9
#
_cell.length_a   1.000
_cell.length_b   1.000
_cell.length_c   1.000
_cell.angle_alpha   90.00
_cell.angle_beta   90.00
_cell.angle_gamma   90.00
#
_symmetry.space_group_name_H-M   'P 1'
#
loop_
_entity.id
_entity.type
_entity.pdbx_description
1 polymer ?
#
loop_
_entity_poly.entity_id
_entity_poly.type
_entity_poly.pdbx_seq_one_letter_code
_entity_poly.pdbx_strand_id
1 'polypeptide(L)'
;MPISPNHPLRRLFADLLVKQLPGDYEIAAYVGDLLTEFVHVDNLYRIRNCSGKRLEDVGAMLVESNPILNAPSFDREREVRKHIGDYTLFVTGMFPEYVAALSRRRGMRLDSLIDYTKAGKESYRIVAAFDQFEYRHLSPLFRRLAERFEHCVYGLNRVKTDLQTLREERYLLWKQNFPGLC
;
A
#
# COMPACT_ATOMS: atom_id res chain seq x y z
N MET A 1 14.39 6.54 -6.60
CA MET A 1 14.27 7.30 -7.86
C MET A 1 12.79 7.28 -8.26
N PRO A 2 12.20 8.40 -8.67
CA PRO A 2 10.84 8.37 -9.20
C PRO A 2 10.82 7.53 -10.48
N ILE A 3 9.83 6.66 -10.57
CA ILE A 3 9.65 5.79 -11.74
C ILE A 3 9.22 6.65 -12.92
N SER A 4 9.82 6.38 -14.09
CA SER A 4 9.47 7.11 -15.31
C SER A 4 7.97 7.03 -15.60
N PRO A 5 7.32 8.14 -15.99
CA PRO A 5 5.91 8.14 -16.41
C PRO A 5 5.59 7.12 -17.50
N ASN A 6 6.61 6.73 -18.28
CA ASN A 6 6.49 5.78 -19.39
C ASN A 6 6.90 4.35 -19.01
N HIS A 7 6.95 4.01 -17.70
CA HIS A 7 7.29 2.66 -17.29
C HIS A 7 6.26 1.66 -17.83
N PRO A 8 6.66 0.58 -18.53
CA PRO A 8 5.73 -0.33 -19.19
C PRO A 8 4.71 -0.98 -18.25
N LEU A 9 5.13 -1.29 -17.00
CA LEU A 9 4.23 -1.87 -15.99
C LEU A 9 3.19 -0.87 -15.49
N ARG A 10 3.50 0.43 -15.45
CA ARG A 10 2.55 1.47 -15.06
C ARG A 10 1.33 1.47 -15.96
N ARG A 11 1.56 1.40 -17.27
CA ARG A 11 0.46 1.35 -18.26
C ARG A 11 -0.36 0.07 -18.12
N LEU A 12 0.32 -1.07 -18.00
CA LEU A 12 -0.34 -2.36 -17.80
C LEU A 12 -1.23 -2.35 -16.54
N PHE A 13 -0.70 -1.89 -15.41
CA PHE A 13 -1.46 -1.81 -14.16
C PHE A 13 -2.63 -0.84 -14.25
N ALA A 14 -2.43 0.34 -14.87
CA ALA A 14 -3.50 1.31 -15.07
C ALA A 14 -4.63 0.72 -15.93
N ASP A 15 -4.31 0.08 -17.04
CA ASP A 15 -5.31 -0.53 -17.94
C ASP A 15 -6.10 -1.65 -17.25
N LEU A 16 -5.46 -2.47 -16.45
CA LEU A 16 -6.12 -3.53 -15.68
C LEU A 16 -7.00 -2.94 -14.56
N LEU A 17 -6.50 -1.94 -13.83
CA LEU A 17 -7.23 -1.33 -12.71
C LEU A 17 -8.45 -0.54 -13.16
N VAL A 18 -8.39 0.16 -14.29
CA VAL A 18 -9.56 0.87 -14.85
C VAL A 18 -10.71 -0.10 -15.13
N LYS A 19 -10.42 -1.32 -15.55
CA LYS A 19 -11.44 -2.37 -15.75
C LYS A 19 -12.05 -2.85 -14.44
N GLN A 20 -11.25 -2.92 -13.37
CA GLN A 20 -11.67 -3.45 -12.07
C GLN A 20 -12.29 -2.37 -11.16
N LEU A 21 -12.01 -1.09 -11.42
CA LEU A 21 -12.49 0.07 -10.65
C LEU A 21 -13.24 1.05 -11.54
N PRO A 22 -14.35 0.64 -12.18
CA PRO A 22 -15.08 1.50 -13.09
C PRO A 22 -15.63 2.74 -12.37
N GLY A 23 -15.50 3.89 -13.03
CA GLY A 23 -16.01 5.17 -12.54
C GLY A 23 -15.10 5.89 -11.53
N ASP A 24 -13.95 5.32 -11.15
CA ASP A 24 -12.98 5.99 -10.28
C ASP A 24 -11.56 5.95 -10.86
N TYR A 25 -11.38 6.69 -11.94
CA TYR A 25 -10.10 6.75 -12.66
C TYR A 25 -8.96 7.30 -11.81
N GLU A 26 -9.24 8.18 -10.85
CA GLU A 26 -8.22 8.76 -9.98
C GLU A 26 -7.67 7.71 -9.00
N ILE A 27 -8.55 6.89 -8.40
CA ILE A 27 -8.12 5.74 -7.59
C ILE A 27 -7.36 4.74 -8.46
N ALA A 28 -7.86 4.40 -9.64
CA ALA A 28 -7.18 3.46 -10.53
C ALA A 28 -5.77 3.93 -10.92
N ALA A 29 -5.62 5.23 -11.22
CA ALA A 29 -4.32 5.83 -11.51
C ALA A 29 -3.38 5.77 -10.29
N TYR A 30 -3.86 6.19 -9.11
CA TYR A 30 -3.09 6.15 -7.87
C TYR A 30 -2.61 4.73 -7.53
N VAL A 31 -3.50 3.75 -7.58
CA VAL A 31 -3.17 2.35 -7.28
C VAL A 31 -2.23 1.76 -8.35
N GLY A 32 -2.36 2.16 -9.60
CA GLY A 32 -1.44 1.78 -10.67
C GLY A 32 -0.02 2.34 -10.45
N ASP A 33 0.08 3.59 -10.00
CA ASP A 33 1.35 4.20 -9.62
C ASP A 33 1.96 3.51 -8.39
N LEU A 34 1.14 3.18 -7.40
CA LEU A 34 1.54 2.44 -6.21
C LEU A 34 2.12 1.06 -6.56
N LEU A 35 1.43 0.29 -7.41
CA LEU A 35 1.94 -1.01 -7.88
C LEU A 35 3.29 -0.85 -8.58
N THR A 36 3.41 0.18 -9.41
CA THR A 36 4.64 0.45 -10.16
C THR A 36 5.78 0.85 -9.22
N GLU A 37 5.50 1.66 -8.19
CA GLU A 37 6.47 2.05 -7.17
C GLU A 37 6.97 0.83 -6.39
N PHE A 38 6.07 -0.07 -6.01
CA PHE A 38 6.38 -1.27 -5.23
C PHE A 38 6.97 -2.44 -6.05
N VAL A 39 7.19 -2.26 -7.34
CA VAL A 39 8.08 -3.15 -8.12
C VAL A 39 9.46 -3.22 -7.48
N HIS A 40 9.90 -2.14 -6.86
CA HIS A 40 11.17 -2.08 -6.12
C HIS A 40 10.93 -2.34 -4.62
N VAL A 41 11.47 -3.44 -4.13
CA VAL A 41 11.39 -3.85 -2.70
C VAL A 41 11.83 -2.76 -1.73
N ASP A 42 12.82 -1.94 -2.11
CA ASP A 42 13.27 -0.82 -1.28
C ASP A 42 12.17 0.22 -1.02
N ASN A 43 11.25 0.40 -1.95
CA ASN A 43 10.11 1.30 -1.77
C ASN A 43 9.05 0.71 -0.84
N LEU A 44 8.88 -0.62 -0.86
CA LEU A 44 7.98 -1.32 0.06
C LEU A 44 8.42 -1.19 1.52
N TYR A 45 9.73 -1.19 1.77
CA TYR A 45 10.32 -1.08 3.12
C TYR A 45 11.10 0.22 3.30
N ARG A 46 10.56 1.34 2.78
CA ARG A 46 11.24 2.64 2.81
C ARG A 46 11.21 3.33 4.17
N ILE A 47 10.24 3.01 5.03
CA ILE A 47 10.10 3.66 6.32
C ILE A 47 11.21 3.16 7.26
N ARG A 48 11.86 4.11 7.94
CA ARG A 48 12.91 3.86 8.90
C ARG A 48 12.55 4.54 10.22
N ASN A 49 12.94 3.96 11.34
CA ASN A 49 12.81 4.60 12.64
C ASN A 49 13.91 5.67 12.86
N CYS A 50 13.89 6.31 14.01
CA CYS A 50 14.87 7.33 14.41
C CYS A 50 16.33 6.83 14.44
N SER A 51 16.55 5.51 14.60
CA SER A 51 17.89 4.87 14.53
C SER A 51 18.28 4.43 13.12
N GLY A 52 17.49 4.76 12.08
CA GLY A 52 17.77 4.39 10.69
C GLY A 52 17.40 2.94 10.33
N LYS A 53 16.87 2.14 11.26
CA LYS A 53 16.45 0.76 11.00
C LYS A 53 15.17 0.74 10.16
N ARG A 54 15.14 -0.11 9.13
CA ARG A 54 13.95 -0.34 8.31
C ARG A 54 12.82 -0.94 9.15
N LEU A 55 11.61 -0.45 8.95
CA LEU A 55 10.40 -1.00 9.54
C LEU A 55 9.71 -1.89 8.50
N GLU A 56 9.62 -3.18 8.82
CA GLU A 56 9.10 -4.20 7.92
C GLU A 56 7.71 -4.70 8.32
N ASP A 57 7.24 -4.32 9.51
CA ASP A 57 5.92 -4.69 10.02
C ASP A 57 5.04 -3.48 10.30
N VAL A 58 3.73 -3.66 10.11
CA VAL A 58 2.71 -2.61 10.28
C VAL A 58 2.65 -2.12 11.73
N GLY A 59 2.87 -3.01 12.70
CA GLY A 59 2.86 -2.64 14.12
C GLY A 59 3.95 -1.62 14.45
N ALA A 60 5.18 -1.86 13.98
CA ALA A 60 6.28 -0.93 14.16
C ALA A 60 6.04 0.40 13.43
N MET A 61 5.44 0.36 12.23
CA MET A 61 5.07 1.58 11.49
C MET A 61 3.98 2.38 12.21
N LEU A 62 2.99 1.72 12.83
CA LEU A 62 1.94 2.38 13.61
C LEU A 62 2.52 3.09 14.84
N VAL A 63 3.48 2.49 15.52
CA VAL A 63 4.22 3.14 16.64
C VAL A 63 5.00 4.35 16.13
N GLU A 64 5.71 4.21 15.02
CA GLU A 64 6.49 5.30 14.39
C GLU A 64 5.60 6.47 13.94
N SER A 65 4.38 6.20 13.51
CA SER A 65 3.43 7.23 13.06
C SER A 65 2.75 7.99 14.17
N ASN A 66 2.93 7.56 15.43
CA ASN A 66 2.22 8.17 16.55
C ASN A 66 2.90 9.48 16.98
N PRO A 67 2.21 10.64 16.92
CA PRO A 67 2.80 11.93 17.24
C PRO A 67 3.19 12.07 18.72
N ILE A 68 2.56 11.29 19.62
CA ILE A 68 2.89 11.29 21.06
C ILE A 68 4.14 10.46 21.34
N LEU A 69 4.41 9.44 20.52
CA LEU A 69 5.50 8.50 20.77
C LEU A 69 6.75 8.84 19.95
N ASN A 70 6.65 8.85 18.64
CA ASN A 70 7.82 8.84 17.77
C ASN A 70 7.75 9.81 16.58
N ALA A 71 6.57 10.25 16.13
CA ALA A 71 6.49 11.16 15.00
C ALA A 71 6.86 12.59 15.40
N PRO A 72 8.03 13.12 14.99
CA PRO A 72 8.51 14.44 15.42
C PRO A 72 7.75 15.60 14.76
N SER A 73 6.95 15.33 13.74
CA SER A 73 6.18 16.33 13.01
C SER A 73 4.91 15.74 12.40
N PHE A 74 3.97 16.60 12.05
CA PHE A 74 2.76 16.22 11.30
C PHE A 74 3.10 15.66 9.91
N ASP A 75 4.12 16.18 9.24
CA ASP A 75 4.58 15.65 7.95
C ASP A 75 5.08 14.22 8.09
N ARG A 76 5.81 13.92 9.18
CA ARG A 76 6.27 12.56 9.46
C ARG A 76 5.11 11.62 9.74
N GLU A 77 4.14 12.02 10.56
CA GLU A 77 2.93 11.24 10.80
C GLU A 77 2.23 10.95 9.47
N ARG A 78 1.98 11.98 8.66
CA ARG A 78 1.33 11.84 7.36
C ARG A 78 2.09 10.90 6.42
N GLU A 79 3.41 11.05 6.33
CA GLU A 79 4.28 10.21 5.51
C GLU A 79 4.14 8.73 5.89
N VAL A 80 4.28 8.42 7.18
CA VAL A 80 4.22 7.04 7.68
C VAL A 80 2.81 6.49 7.55
N ARG A 81 1.76 7.28 7.86
CA ARG A 81 0.36 6.87 7.68
C ARG A 81 0.02 6.59 6.21
N LYS A 82 0.48 7.46 5.30
CA LYS A 82 0.32 7.20 3.86
C LYS A 82 0.94 5.86 3.49
N HIS A 83 2.16 5.61 3.95
CA HIS A 83 2.86 4.38 3.64
C HIS A 83 2.17 3.13 4.25
N ILE A 84 1.62 3.22 5.46
CA ILE A 84 0.83 2.13 6.06
C ILE A 84 -0.39 1.82 5.19
N GLY A 85 -1.13 2.86 4.74
CA GLY A 85 -2.24 2.70 3.82
C GLY A 85 -1.84 2.00 2.53
N ASP A 86 -0.78 2.47 1.89
CA ASP A 86 -0.22 1.94 0.65
C ASP A 86 0.25 0.48 0.82
N TYR A 87 1.03 0.22 1.87
CA TYR A 87 1.56 -1.12 2.17
C TYR A 87 0.45 -2.13 2.44
N THR A 88 -0.50 -1.78 3.30
CA THR A 88 -1.59 -2.68 3.66
C THR A 88 -2.52 -2.94 2.47
N LEU A 89 -2.82 -1.93 1.65
CA LEU A 89 -3.59 -2.10 0.42
C LEU A 89 -2.88 -3.05 -0.56
N PHE A 90 -1.60 -2.84 -0.78
CA PHE A 90 -0.77 -3.66 -1.64
C PHE A 90 -0.71 -5.12 -1.16
N VAL A 91 -0.42 -5.33 0.12
CA VAL A 91 -0.25 -6.68 0.67
C VAL A 91 -1.58 -7.43 0.71
N THR A 92 -2.67 -6.80 1.13
CA THR A 92 -3.99 -7.45 1.14
C THR A 92 -4.51 -7.73 -0.28
N GLY A 93 -4.19 -6.86 -1.24
CA GLY A 93 -4.61 -7.00 -2.63
C GLY A 93 -3.79 -8.00 -3.43
N MET A 94 -2.46 -7.98 -3.29
CA MET A 94 -1.57 -8.80 -4.11
C MET A 94 -1.12 -10.10 -3.42
N PHE A 95 -1.11 -10.14 -2.08
CA PHE A 95 -0.63 -11.28 -1.28
C PHE A 95 -1.61 -11.66 -0.15
N PRO A 96 -2.89 -11.91 -0.46
CA PRO A 96 -3.89 -12.25 0.58
C PRO A 96 -3.51 -13.51 1.38
N GLU A 97 -2.77 -14.42 0.77
CA GLU A 97 -2.28 -15.65 1.41
C GLU A 97 -1.29 -15.34 2.55
N TYR A 98 -0.45 -14.33 2.37
CA TYR A 98 0.47 -13.86 3.41
C TYR A 98 -0.29 -13.30 4.61
N VAL A 99 -1.28 -12.44 4.37
CA VAL A 99 -2.12 -11.86 5.44
C VAL A 99 -2.86 -12.96 6.20
N ALA A 100 -3.42 -13.94 5.48
CA ALA A 100 -4.08 -15.09 6.09
C ALA A 100 -3.11 -15.97 6.91
N ALA A 101 -1.85 -16.10 6.48
CA ALA A 101 -0.83 -16.81 7.22
C ALA A 101 -0.40 -16.07 8.49
N LEU A 102 -0.27 -14.74 8.44
CA LEU A 102 0.01 -13.90 9.62
C LEU A 102 -1.09 -14.07 10.68
N SER A 103 -2.35 -13.98 10.29
CA SER A 103 -3.49 -14.12 11.21
C SER A 103 -3.55 -15.48 11.89
N ARG A 104 -3.03 -16.54 11.26
CA ARG A 104 -2.96 -17.89 11.84
C ARG A 104 -1.81 -18.05 12.85
N ARG A 105 -0.76 -17.26 12.75
CA ARG A 105 0.41 -17.31 13.65
C ARG A 105 0.21 -16.49 14.93
N ARG A 106 -0.97 -16.59 15.55
CA ARG A 106 -1.35 -15.85 16.76
C ARG A 106 -0.24 -15.91 17.83
N GLY A 107 0.24 -14.75 18.28
CA GLY A 107 1.14 -14.62 19.42
C GLY A 107 2.63 -14.58 19.12
N MET A 108 3.10 -14.73 17.87
CA MET A 108 4.53 -14.68 17.53
C MET A 108 5.04 -13.31 17.09
N ARG A 109 4.16 -12.43 16.57
CA ARG A 109 4.50 -11.08 16.07
C ARG A 109 3.34 -10.12 16.32
N LEU A 110 3.64 -8.83 16.54
CA LEU A 110 2.60 -7.79 16.67
C LEU A 110 1.70 -7.73 15.42
N ASP A 111 2.27 -7.92 14.25
CA ASP A 111 1.54 -7.96 12.97
C ASP A 111 0.44 -9.02 12.90
N SER A 112 0.60 -10.13 13.62
CA SER A 112 -0.42 -11.19 13.64
C SER A 112 -1.72 -10.78 14.34
N LEU A 113 -1.67 -9.71 15.14
CA LEU A 113 -2.82 -9.15 15.87
C LEU A 113 -3.44 -7.95 15.12
N ILE A 114 -2.80 -7.47 14.06
CA ILE A 114 -3.24 -6.29 13.34
C ILE A 114 -4.16 -6.70 12.19
N ASP A 115 -5.33 -6.08 12.14
CA ASP A 115 -6.19 -6.09 10.97
C ASP A 115 -5.65 -5.12 9.92
N TYR A 116 -5.06 -5.64 8.87
CA TYR A 116 -4.44 -4.87 7.79
C TYR A 116 -5.45 -3.97 7.08
N THR A 117 -6.67 -4.45 6.85
CA THR A 117 -7.73 -3.65 6.23
C THR A 117 -8.10 -2.47 7.11
N LYS A 118 -8.31 -2.71 8.41
CA LYS A 118 -8.63 -1.66 9.37
C LYS A 118 -7.48 -0.64 9.50
N ALA A 119 -6.25 -1.12 9.62
CA ALA A 119 -5.07 -0.27 9.72
C ALA A 119 -4.88 0.61 8.46
N GLY A 120 -5.11 0.05 7.28
CA GLY A 120 -5.03 0.77 6.01
C GLY A 120 -6.10 1.84 5.87
N LYS A 121 -7.35 1.50 6.13
CA LYS A 121 -8.49 2.46 6.09
C LYS A 121 -8.28 3.61 7.05
N GLU A 122 -7.91 3.32 8.29
CA GLU A 122 -7.66 4.34 9.31
C GLU A 122 -6.49 5.24 8.91
N SER A 123 -5.41 4.66 8.40
CA SER A 123 -4.25 5.42 7.95
C SER A 123 -4.59 6.36 6.79
N TYR A 124 -5.38 5.93 5.80
CA TYR A 124 -5.85 6.82 4.75
C TYR A 124 -6.82 7.89 5.25
N ARG A 125 -7.67 7.61 6.27
CA ARG A 125 -8.51 8.63 6.91
C ARG A 125 -7.67 9.71 7.58
N ILE A 126 -6.63 9.32 8.30
CA ILE A 126 -5.69 10.25 8.93
C ILE A 126 -5.01 11.10 7.85
N VAL A 127 -4.50 10.49 6.77
CA VAL A 127 -3.90 11.24 5.65
C VAL A 127 -4.89 12.21 5.02
N ALA A 128 -6.16 11.82 4.87
CA ALA A 128 -7.22 12.68 4.34
C ALA A 128 -7.57 13.86 5.26
N ALA A 129 -7.31 13.75 6.58
CA ALA A 129 -7.50 14.84 7.52
C ALA A 129 -6.45 15.96 7.39
N PHE A 130 -5.32 15.68 6.75
CA PHE A 130 -4.33 16.69 6.36
C PHE A 130 -4.81 17.42 5.10
N ASP A 131 -5.76 18.35 5.26
CA ASP A 131 -6.43 19.08 4.18
C ASP A 131 -5.95 20.54 4.03
N GLN A 132 -4.80 20.87 4.61
CA GLN A 132 -4.20 22.20 4.58
C GLN A 132 -3.05 22.27 3.58
N PHE A 133 -2.76 23.49 3.14
CA PHE A 133 -1.62 23.82 2.26
C PHE A 133 -1.51 22.88 1.04
N GLU A 134 -0.34 22.35 0.78
CA GLU A 134 -0.03 21.47 -0.34
C GLU A 134 -0.79 20.13 -0.32
N TYR A 135 -1.32 19.70 0.81
CA TYR A 135 -2.04 18.42 0.94
C TYR A 135 -3.53 18.51 0.59
N ARG A 136 -4.07 19.72 0.51
CA ARG A 136 -5.50 19.97 0.29
C ARG A 136 -6.05 19.29 -0.95
N HIS A 137 -5.31 19.29 -2.04
CA HIS A 137 -5.76 18.71 -3.30
C HIS A 137 -5.77 17.16 -3.28
N LEU A 138 -5.00 16.53 -2.39
CA LEU A 138 -4.92 15.07 -2.24
C LEU A 138 -5.92 14.51 -1.21
N SER A 139 -6.39 15.32 -0.28
CA SER A 139 -7.32 14.90 0.77
C SER A 139 -8.58 14.17 0.24
N PRO A 140 -9.27 14.64 -0.83
CA PRO A 140 -10.43 13.93 -1.37
C PRO A 140 -10.09 12.54 -1.92
N LEU A 141 -8.93 12.36 -2.53
CA LEU A 141 -8.47 11.06 -3.01
C LEU A 141 -8.28 10.07 -1.86
N PHE A 142 -7.56 10.47 -0.79
CA PHE A 142 -7.33 9.60 0.36
C PHE A 142 -8.60 9.28 1.14
N ARG A 143 -9.58 10.18 1.17
CA ARG A 143 -10.90 9.92 1.74
C ARG A 143 -11.60 8.80 0.97
N ARG A 144 -11.66 8.89 -0.35
CA ARG A 144 -12.25 7.84 -1.20
C ARG A 144 -11.48 6.52 -1.11
N LEU A 145 -10.14 6.55 -1.05
CA LEU A 145 -9.34 5.34 -0.82
C LEU A 145 -9.69 4.65 0.49
N ALA A 146 -9.90 5.42 1.58
CA ALA A 146 -10.33 4.86 2.86
C ALA A 146 -11.74 4.27 2.79
N GLU A 147 -12.68 4.96 2.13
CA GLU A 147 -14.08 4.53 1.99
C GLU A 147 -14.21 3.29 1.09
N ARG A 148 -13.41 3.21 0.03
CA ARG A 148 -13.45 2.14 -0.97
C ARG A 148 -12.31 1.13 -0.84
N PHE A 149 -11.67 1.05 0.31
CA PHE A 149 -10.47 0.24 0.53
C PHE A 149 -10.69 -1.22 0.13
N GLU A 150 -11.76 -1.85 0.62
CA GLU A 150 -12.09 -3.25 0.31
C GLU A 150 -12.38 -3.45 -1.18
N HIS A 151 -12.98 -2.45 -1.83
CA HIS A 151 -13.20 -2.49 -3.27
C HIS A 151 -11.88 -2.43 -4.04
N CYS A 152 -10.92 -1.61 -3.58
CA CYS A 152 -9.57 -1.56 -4.14
C CYS A 152 -8.82 -2.89 -3.93
N VAL A 153 -8.93 -3.50 -2.74
CA VAL A 153 -8.38 -4.82 -2.45
C VAL A 153 -8.95 -5.87 -3.43
N TYR A 154 -10.27 -5.89 -3.62
CA TYR A 154 -10.90 -6.77 -4.59
C TYR A 154 -10.38 -6.55 -6.01
N GLY A 155 -10.30 -5.29 -6.46
CA GLY A 155 -9.74 -4.91 -7.75
C GLY A 155 -8.30 -5.42 -7.94
N LEU A 156 -7.45 -5.26 -6.93
CA LEU A 156 -6.07 -5.75 -6.94
C LEU A 156 -5.98 -7.29 -7.00
N ASN A 157 -6.86 -8.00 -6.30
CA ASN A 157 -6.94 -9.46 -6.39
C ASN A 157 -7.30 -9.91 -7.82
N ARG A 158 -8.20 -9.17 -8.50
CA ARG A 158 -8.53 -9.45 -9.91
C ARG A 158 -7.37 -9.16 -10.83
N VAL A 159 -6.68 -8.03 -10.64
CA VAL A 159 -5.46 -7.69 -11.38
C VAL A 159 -4.39 -8.78 -11.21
N LYS A 160 -4.18 -9.29 -9.99
CA LYS A 160 -3.28 -10.43 -9.74
C LYS A 160 -3.65 -11.65 -10.57
N THR A 161 -4.93 -11.99 -10.61
CA THR A 161 -5.43 -13.13 -11.39
C THR A 161 -5.21 -12.92 -12.89
N ASP A 162 -5.51 -11.72 -13.39
CA ASP A 162 -5.32 -11.37 -14.80
C ASP A 162 -3.84 -11.46 -15.20
N LEU A 163 -2.92 -10.95 -14.37
CA LEU A 163 -1.48 -11.03 -14.59
C LEU A 163 -0.96 -12.48 -14.62
N GLN A 164 -1.48 -13.33 -13.74
CA GLN A 164 -1.15 -14.75 -13.71
C GLN A 164 -1.66 -15.48 -14.95
N THR A 165 -2.87 -15.16 -15.40
CA THR A 165 -3.50 -15.76 -16.59
C THR A 165 -2.77 -15.36 -17.87
N LEU A 166 -2.35 -14.09 -17.97
CA LEU A 166 -1.57 -13.57 -19.09
C LEU A 166 -0.13 -14.12 -19.11
N ARG A 167 0.30 -14.85 -18.07
CA ARG A 167 1.68 -15.31 -17.89
C ARG A 167 2.69 -14.20 -18.12
N GLU A 168 2.36 -13.00 -17.62
CA GLU A 168 3.21 -11.83 -17.79
C GLU A 168 4.57 -12.09 -17.12
N GLU A 169 5.61 -12.28 -17.92
CA GLU A 169 6.96 -12.61 -17.44
C GLU A 169 7.49 -11.58 -16.45
N ARG A 170 7.21 -10.31 -16.69
CA ARG A 170 7.61 -9.20 -15.80
C ARG A 170 6.94 -9.27 -14.43
N TYR A 171 5.69 -9.75 -14.39
CA TYR A 171 4.98 -10.00 -13.12
C TYR A 171 5.60 -11.18 -12.38
N LEU A 172 5.94 -12.24 -13.07
CA LEU A 172 6.59 -13.41 -12.45
C LEU A 172 7.95 -13.05 -11.86
N LEU A 173 8.77 -12.29 -12.60
CA LEU A 173 10.04 -11.75 -12.10
C LEU A 173 9.85 -10.81 -10.92
N TRP A 174 8.85 -9.95 -10.99
CA TRP A 174 8.50 -9.05 -9.88
C TRP A 174 8.11 -9.82 -8.63
N LYS A 175 7.28 -10.87 -8.74
CA LYS A 175 6.86 -11.71 -7.62
C LYS A 175 8.07 -12.34 -6.89
N GLN A 176 9.13 -12.71 -7.61
CA GLN A 176 10.35 -13.27 -7.04
C GLN A 176 11.09 -12.30 -6.10
N ASN A 177 10.85 -10.98 -6.24
CA ASN A 177 11.44 -9.98 -5.36
C ASN A 177 10.79 -9.94 -3.96
N PHE A 178 9.70 -10.69 -3.73
CA PHE A 178 8.97 -10.72 -2.47
C PHE A 178 8.90 -12.13 -1.85
N PRO A 179 10.05 -12.79 -1.58
CA PRO A 179 10.05 -14.17 -1.08
C PRO A 179 9.39 -14.29 0.30
N GLY A 180 9.31 -13.20 1.07
CA GLY A 180 8.66 -13.16 2.38
C GLY A 180 7.14 -13.00 2.33
N LEU A 181 6.58 -12.65 1.17
CA LEU A 181 5.13 -12.46 0.97
C LEU A 181 4.48 -13.61 0.17
N CYS A 182 5.27 -14.52 -0.34
CA CYS A 182 4.82 -15.66 -1.16
C CYS A 182 4.74 -16.94 -0.38
#